data_94819c33bde19795edc5184c74f77365
#
_entry.id   94819c33bde19795edc5184c74f77365
#
_cell.length_a   1.000
_cell.length_b   1.000
_cell.length_c   1.000
_cell.angle_alpha   90.00
_cell.angle_beta   90.00
_cell.angle_gamma   90.00
#
_symmetry.space_group_name_H-M   'P 1'
#
loop_
_entity.id
_entity.type
_entity.pdbx_description
1 polymer ?
#
loop_
_entity_poly.entity_id
_entity_poly.type
_entity_poly.pdbx_seq_one_letter_code
_entity_poly.pdbx_strand_id
1 'polypeptide(L)'
;MSRTALLVIDVQDSFLHRPFWQEDDLPAFQAALLRLIDGCKRQNVALVDVFHVAKEGPFSRESGFVTRQCFLHHQPDKQVYKHVHNALTDSGLHEWLQQEGIHHLIICGMRTEQCCETTARVASDLGYQVTFVTEATLTFPMTHDGKTLSASELKHHTETVLVNRFATLSSVEACLATLTPTE
;
A
#
# COMPACT_ATOMS: atom_id res chain seq x y z
N MET A 1 11.73 2.02 -21.15
CA MET A 1 11.12 1.15 -20.10
C MET A 1 10.06 1.96 -19.38
N SER A 2 8.92 1.37 -19.05
CA SER A 2 7.85 2.05 -18.29
C SER A 2 8.37 2.37 -16.89
N ARG A 3 8.25 3.63 -16.45
CA ARG A 3 8.64 4.00 -15.09
C ARG A 3 7.67 3.38 -14.07
N THR A 4 8.20 2.98 -12.95
CA THR A 4 7.48 2.29 -11.87
C THR A 4 7.48 3.13 -10.60
N ALA A 5 6.40 3.08 -9.83
CA ALA A 5 6.33 3.61 -8.48
C ALA A 5 5.89 2.55 -7.48
N LEU A 6 6.45 2.60 -6.28
CA LEU A 6 5.99 1.87 -5.10
C LEU A 6 5.09 2.80 -4.29
N LEU A 7 3.84 2.41 -4.09
CA LEU A 7 2.90 3.11 -3.22
C LEU A 7 2.89 2.46 -1.83
N VAL A 8 3.45 3.18 -0.85
CA VAL A 8 3.42 2.79 0.58
C VAL A 8 2.19 3.44 1.19
N ILE A 9 1.10 2.67 1.27
CA ILE A 9 -0.23 3.19 1.59
C ILE A 9 -0.48 3.11 3.09
N ASP A 10 -0.76 4.27 3.71
CA ASP A 10 -1.29 4.44 5.07
C ASP A 10 -0.48 3.73 6.18
N VAL A 11 0.84 3.57 6.02
CA VAL A 11 1.72 3.01 7.06
C VAL A 11 2.05 4.13 8.05
N GLN A 12 1.03 4.52 8.83
CA GLN A 12 1.02 5.69 9.69
C GLN A 12 0.65 5.37 11.14
N ASP A 13 1.10 6.19 12.06
CA ASP A 13 0.91 6.01 13.51
C ASP A 13 -0.57 6.06 13.91
N SER A 14 -1.43 6.67 13.11
CA SER A 14 -2.89 6.71 13.34
C SER A 14 -3.48 5.33 13.63
N PHE A 15 -2.97 4.26 13.00
CA PHE A 15 -3.45 2.89 13.20
C PHE A 15 -3.16 2.35 14.60
N LEU A 16 -2.04 2.74 15.22
CA LEU A 16 -1.66 2.32 16.58
C LEU A 16 -2.70 2.72 17.63
N HIS A 17 -3.53 3.71 17.31
CA HIS A 17 -4.58 4.24 18.18
C HIS A 17 -5.97 3.70 17.85
N ARG A 18 -6.06 2.63 17.06
CA ARG A 18 -7.35 1.99 16.73
C ARG A 18 -7.62 0.79 17.63
N PRO A 19 -8.89 0.56 18.03
CA PRO A 19 -9.24 -0.57 18.91
C PRO A 19 -8.90 -1.95 18.35
N PHE A 20 -8.81 -2.08 17.02
CA PHE A 20 -8.50 -3.34 16.34
C PHE A 20 -6.99 -3.56 16.16
N TRP A 21 -6.14 -2.60 16.54
CA TRP A 21 -4.70 -2.76 16.39
C TRP A 21 -4.18 -3.96 17.20
N GLN A 22 -3.39 -4.78 16.56
CA GLN A 22 -2.67 -5.90 17.17
C GLN A 22 -1.37 -6.13 16.42
N GLU A 23 -0.40 -6.80 17.06
CA GLU A 23 0.97 -6.87 16.56
C GLU A 23 1.37 -8.27 16.07
N ASP A 24 0.42 -9.23 16.03
CA ASP A 24 0.73 -10.63 15.69
C ASP A 24 1.43 -10.76 14.31
N ASP A 25 0.92 -10.07 13.29
CA ASP A 25 1.48 -10.10 11.94
C ASP A 25 2.48 -8.95 11.67
N LEU A 26 2.69 -8.07 12.64
CA LEU A 26 3.50 -6.86 12.45
C LEU A 26 4.96 -7.16 12.11
N PRO A 27 5.68 -8.09 12.79
CA PRO A 27 7.08 -8.36 12.46
C PRO A 27 7.28 -8.86 11.03
N ALA A 28 6.41 -9.75 10.55
CA ALA A 28 6.48 -10.28 9.18
C ALA A 28 6.20 -9.19 8.14
N PHE A 29 5.18 -8.36 8.39
CA PHE A 29 4.84 -7.22 7.56
C PHE A 29 6.00 -6.21 7.48
N GLN A 30 6.58 -5.82 8.61
CA GLN A 30 7.71 -4.88 8.66
C GLN A 30 8.90 -5.41 7.86
N ALA A 31 9.26 -6.68 8.05
CA ALA A 31 10.37 -7.30 7.33
C ALA A 31 10.13 -7.31 5.81
N ALA A 32 8.93 -7.69 5.37
CA ALA A 32 8.56 -7.71 3.95
C ALA A 32 8.56 -6.29 3.35
N LEU A 33 7.95 -5.33 4.04
CA LEU A 33 7.85 -3.95 3.58
C LEU A 33 9.22 -3.28 3.46
N LEU A 34 10.08 -3.43 4.47
CA LEU A 34 11.44 -2.86 4.43
C LEU A 34 12.27 -3.46 3.30
N ARG A 35 12.20 -4.79 3.07
CA ARG A 35 12.87 -5.43 1.94
C ARG A 35 12.36 -4.89 0.60
N LEU A 36 11.05 -4.70 0.47
CA LEU A 36 10.44 -4.16 -0.75
C LEU A 36 10.90 -2.73 -1.01
N ILE A 37 10.84 -1.85 -0.02
CA ILE A 37 11.27 -0.45 -0.12
C ILE A 37 12.75 -0.36 -0.49
N ASP A 38 13.62 -1.10 0.21
CA ASP A 38 15.06 -1.07 -0.06
C ASP A 38 15.40 -1.62 -1.45
N GLY A 39 14.70 -2.67 -1.87
CA GLY A 39 14.86 -3.24 -3.20
C GLY A 39 14.41 -2.26 -4.30
N CYS A 40 13.25 -1.67 -4.15
CA CYS A 40 12.73 -0.64 -5.07
C CYS A 40 13.67 0.57 -5.17
N LYS A 41 14.19 1.04 -4.04
CA LYS A 41 15.15 2.14 -4.01
C LYS A 41 16.45 1.81 -4.79
N ARG A 42 17.00 0.61 -4.62
CA ARG A 42 18.19 0.17 -5.39
C ARG A 42 17.94 0.08 -6.89
N GLN A 43 16.70 -0.12 -7.31
CA GLN A 43 16.27 -0.21 -8.72
C GLN A 43 15.76 1.12 -9.29
N ASN A 44 15.93 2.23 -8.56
CA ASN A 44 15.43 3.54 -8.96
C ASN A 44 13.92 3.60 -9.23
N VAL A 45 13.14 2.80 -8.51
CA VAL A 45 11.68 2.88 -8.47
C VAL A 45 11.28 4.07 -7.61
N ALA A 46 10.37 4.90 -8.09
CA ALA A 46 9.89 6.06 -7.35
C ALA A 46 9.12 5.61 -6.08
N LEU A 47 9.48 6.16 -4.92
CA LEU A 47 8.86 5.84 -3.63
C LEU A 47 7.79 6.89 -3.30
N VAL A 48 6.56 6.46 -3.08
CA VAL A 48 5.44 7.35 -2.75
C VAL A 48 4.85 6.98 -1.41
N ASP A 49 4.89 7.90 -0.45
CA ASP A 49 4.15 7.77 0.80
C ASP A 49 2.75 8.34 0.64
N VAL A 50 1.76 7.53 0.97
CA VAL A 50 0.35 7.91 0.96
C VAL A 50 -0.18 7.91 2.39
N PHE A 51 -0.80 9.02 2.81
CA PHE A 51 -1.41 9.15 4.13
C PHE A 51 -2.92 9.36 4.02
N HIS A 52 -3.67 8.68 4.86
CA HIS A 52 -5.10 8.90 5.02
C HIS A 52 -5.35 9.99 6.06
N VAL A 53 -6.21 10.94 5.74
CA VAL A 53 -6.63 12.02 6.63
C VAL A 53 -8.14 11.96 6.80
N ALA A 54 -8.62 11.97 8.05
CA ALA A 54 -10.02 12.08 8.40
C ALA A 54 -10.31 13.42 9.11
N LYS A 55 -11.58 13.75 9.26
CA LYS A 55 -11.99 14.98 9.95
C LYS A 55 -11.72 14.94 11.45
N GLU A 56 -11.81 13.76 12.05
CA GLU A 56 -11.73 13.54 13.50
C GLU A 56 -10.96 12.27 13.83
N GLY A 57 -10.56 12.12 15.10
CA GLY A 57 -9.93 10.94 15.64
C GLY A 57 -8.44 10.82 15.27
N PRO A 58 -7.86 9.62 15.42
CA PRO A 58 -6.41 9.41 15.22
C PRO A 58 -5.92 9.71 13.80
N PHE A 59 -6.80 9.75 12.82
CA PHE A 59 -6.48 10.09 11.44
C PHE A 59 -6.66 11.59 11.13
N SER A 60 -7.06 12.42 12.10
CA SER A 60 -7.11 13.87 11.87
C SER A 60 -5.70 14.46 11.90
N ARG A 61 -5.52 15.58 11.20
CA ARG A 61 -4.22 16.29 11.23
C ARG A 61 -3.88 16.79 12.62
N GLU A 62 -4.89 17.19 13.39
CA GLU A 62 -4.76 17.72 14.75
C GLU A 62 -4.30 16.65 15.75
N SER A 63 -4.53 15.37 15.45
CA SER A 63 -4.09 14.27 16.33
C SER A 63 -2.56 14.17 16.46
N GLY A 64 -1.82 14.64 15.46
CA GLY A 64 -0.37 14.45 15.37
C GLY A 64 0.06 13.04 14.92
N PHE A 65 -0.89 12.12 14.66
CA PHE A 65 -0.61 10.72 14.30
C PHE A 65 -0.63 10.45 12.79
N VAL A 66 -0.89 11.46 11.95
CA VAL A 66 -0.78 11.34 10.49
C VAL A 66 0.67 11.50 10.08
N THR A 67 1.49 10.55 10.52
CA THR A 67 2.94 10.48 10.29
C THR A 67 3.34 9.03 10.12
N ARG A 68 4.47 8.79 9.45
CA ARG A 68 4.99 7.43 9.22
C ARG A 68 5.25 6.69 10.52
N GLN A 69 4.96 5.40 10.54
CA GLN A 69 5.40 4.53 11.63
C GLN A 69 6.94 4.54 11.75
N CYS A 70 7.43 4.50 12.97
CA CYS A 70 8.83 4.79 13.31
C CYS A 70 9.87 3.84 12.67
N PHE A 71 9.46 2.64 12.21
CA PHE A 71 10.36 1.70 11.55
C PHE A 71 10.68 2.09 10.10
N LEU A 72 9.95 3.02 9.49
CA LEU A 72 10.18 3.48 8.12
C LEU A 72 11.21 4.62 8.11
N HIS A 73 12.34 4.41 7.43
CA HIS A 73 13.45 5.37 7.37
C HIS A 73 13.79 5.84 5.95
N HIS A 74 13.02 5.40 4.93
CA HIS A 74 13.25 5.83 3.56
C HIS A 74 12.89 7.30 3.34
N GLN A 75 13.48 7.91 2.33
CA GLN A 75 13.09 9.22 1.82
C GLN A 75 12.18 9.01 0.62
N PRO A 76 10.91 9.44 0.66
CA PRO A 76 10.01 9.32 -0.48
C PRO A 76 10.32 10.38 -1.55
N ASP A 77 10.09 10.03 -2.81
CA ASP A 77 10.12 10.98 -3.93
C ASP A 77 8.85 11.85 -3.95
N LYS A 78 7.75 11.30 -3.45
CA LYS A 78 6.47 11.99 -3.33
C LYS A 78 5.75 11.60 -2.05
N GLN A 79 5.08 12.56 -1.44
CA GLN A 79 4.20 12.36 -0.30
C GLN A 79 2.85 12.98 -0.62
N VAL A 80 1.77 12.23 -0.41
CA VAL A 80 0.40 12.68 -0.69
C VAL A 80 -0.53 12.36 0.47
N TYR A 81 -1.62 13.11 0.55
CA TYR A 81 -2.67 12.98 1.54
C TYR A 81 -4.01 12.76 0.85
N LYS A 82 -4.75 11.74 1.26
CA LYS A 82 -6.06 11.41 0.74
C LYS A 82 -7.12 11.40 1.82
N HIS A 83 -8.37 11.66 1.45
CA HIS A 83 -9.54 11.64 2.34
C HIS A 83 -10.52 10.53 1.99
N VAL A 84 -10.23 9.77 0.94
CA VAL A 84 -10.98 8.59 0.48
C VAL A 84 -10.08 7.36 0.50
N HIS A 85 -10.64 6.16 0.28
CA HIS A 85 -9.87 4.92 0.44
C HIS A 85 -8.80 4.74 -0.63
N ASN A 86 -9.11 4.99 -1.92
CA ASN A 86 -8.07 4.88 -2.94
C ASN A 86 -7.14 6.10 -2.98
N ALA A 87 -5.89 5.87 -3.35
CA ALA A 87 -4.86 6.89 -3.34
C ALA A 87 -4.90 7.85 -4.53
N LEU A 88 -5.73 7.59 -5.55
CA LEU A 88 -5.66 8.28 -6.84
C LEU A 88 -6.79 9.32 -7.06
N THR A 89 -7.80 9.37 -6.19
CA THR A 89 -9.00 10.18 -6.44
C THR A 89 -8.85 11.65 -6.02
N ASP A 90 -8.33 11.93 -4.82
CA ASP A 90 -8.34 13.30 -4.27
C ASP A 90 -6.99 13.79 -3.73
N SER A 91 -5.92 13.05 -4.02
CA SER A 91 -4.58 13.31 -3.46
C SER A 91 -3.65 14.08 -4.42
N GLY A 92 -4.03 14.25 -5.69
CA GLY A 92 -3.15 14.76 -6.74
C GLY A 92 -2.09 13.74 -7.19
N LEU A 93 -2.18 12.48 -6.70
CA LEU A 93 -1.20 11.46 -7.04
C LEU A 93 -1.30 11.04 -8.51
N HIS A 94 -2.51 10.88 -9.04
CA HIS A 94 -2.72 10.47 -10.43
C HIS A 94 -2.05 11.44 -11.41
N GLU A 95 -2.24 12.73 -11.22
CA GLU A 95 -1.65 13.78 -12.04
C GLU A 95 -0.12 13.76 -11.96
N TRP A 96 0.43 13.58 -10.76
CA TRP A 96 1.88 13.49 -10.59
C TRP A 96 2.45 12.24 -11.28
N LEU A 97 1.81 11.08 -11.15
CA LEU A 97 2.24 9.85 -11.84
C LEU A 97 2.26 10.01 -13.36
N GLN A 98 1.25 10.68 -13.92
CA GLN A 98 1.20 10.99 -15.36
C GLN A 98 2.35 11.93 -15.78
N GLN A 99 2.60 12.99 -15.02
CA GLN A 99 3.70 13.94 -15.28
C GLN A 99 5.07 13.26 -15.24
N GLU A 100 5.25 12.29 -14.35
CA GLU A 100 6.49 11.50 -14.22
C GLU A 100 6.58 10.35 -15.22
N GLY A 101 5.57 10.13 -16.06
CA GLY A 101 5.52 9.03 -17.02
C GLY A 101 5.52 7.64 -16.36
N ILE A 102 4.91 7.53 -15.17
CA ILE A 102 4.80 6.29 -14.42
C ILE A 102 3.55 5.55 -14.88
N HIS A 103 3.71 4.30 -15.30
CA HIS A 103 2.63 3.45 -15.81
C HIS A 103 2.50 2.11 -15.08
N HIS A 104 3.41 1.81 -14.16
CA HIS A 104 3.37 0.61 -13.33
C HIS A 104 3.39 0.99 -11.85
N LEU A 105 2.46 0.44 -11.08
CA LEU A 105 2.33 0.69 -9.65
C LEU A 105 2.51 -0.62 -8.87
N ILE A 106 3.39 -0.59 -7.90
CA ILE A 106 3.54 -1.64 -6.91
C ILE A 106 2.82 -1.18 -5.65
N ILE A 107 1.90 -2.00 -5.12
CA ILE A 107 1.04 -1.63 -3.99
C ILE A 107 1.42 -2.44 -2.75
N CYS A 108 1.63 -1.73 -1.65
CA CYS A 108 1.87 -2.25 -0.31
C CYS A 108 1.27 -1.31 0.75
N GLY A 109 1.21 -1.73 2.01
CA GLY A 109 0.77 -0.91 3.14
C GLY A 109 -0.48 -1.43 3.85
N MET A 110 -1.38 -0.56 4.25
CA MET A 110 -2.57 -0.86 5.07
C MET A 110 -3.84 -0.21 4.51
N ARG A 111 -5.03 -0.79 4.78
CA ARG A 111 -5.25 -2.20 5.09
C ARG A 111 -5.39 -2.96 3.79
N THR A 112 -5.02 -4.21 3.78
CA THR A 112 -4.98 -5.06 2.57
C THR A 112 -6.27 -4.97 1.76
N GLU A 113 -7.42 -5.25 2.37
CA GLU A 113 -8.75 -5.32 1.74
C GLU A 113 -9.47 -3.96 1.64
N GLN A 114 -8.85 -2.88 2.13
CA GLN A 114 -9.45 -1.55 2.11
C GLN A 114 -8.65 -0.60 1.19
N CYS A 115 -7.80 0.24 1.74
CA CYS A 115 -7.08 1.25 0.94
C CYS A 115 -6.17 0.63 -0.12
N CYS A 116 -5.52 -0.50 0.18
CA CYS A 116 -4.66 -1.18 -0.79
C CYS A 116 -5.47 -1.79 -1.94
N GLU A 117 -6.50 -2.59 -1.64
CA GLU A 117 -7.35 -3.22 -2.67
C GLU A 117 -8.10 -2.17 -3.49
N THR A 118 -8.70 -1.16 -2.83
CA THR A 118 -9.43 -0.09 -3.53
C THR A 118 -8.50 0.67 -4.47
N THR A 119 -7.27 0.98 -4.05
CA THR A 119 -6.28 1.62 -4.92
C THR A 119 -5.90 0.73 -6.11
N ALA A 120 -5.72 -0.58 -5.90
CA ALA A 120 -5.40 -1.52 -6.97
C ALA A 120 -6.48 -1.55 -8.05
N ARG A 121 -7.76 -1.59 -7.66
CA ARG A 121 -8.91 -1.58 -8.58
C ARG A 121 -8.97 -0.29 -9.39
N VAL A 122 -8.89 0.86 -8.73
CA VAL A 122 -8.94 2.17 -9.40
C VAL A 122 -7.71 2.37 -10.30
N ALA A 123 -6.52 1.97 -9.86
CA ALA A 123 -5.32 2.04 -10.68
C ALA A 123 -5.46 1.21 -11.97
N SER A 124 -5.99 0.00 -11.88
CA SER A 124 -6.28 -0.84 -13.05
C SER A 124 -7.27 -0.18 -14.01
N ASP A 125 -8.37 0.39 -13.48
CA ASP A 125 -9.38 1.09 -14.30
C ASP A 125 -8.83 2.34 -14.98
N LEU A 126 -7.82 2.99 -14.37
CA LEU A 126 -7.11 4.14 -14.96
C LEU A 126 -6.00 3.74 -15.95
N GLY A 127 -5.80 2.43 -16.18
CA GLY A 127 -4.86 1.91 -17.17
C GLY A 127 -3.44 1.67 -16.67
N TYR A 128 -3.20 1.73 -15.35
CA TYR A 128 -1.91 1.32 -14.78
C TYR A 128 -1.74 -0.19 -14.80
N GLN A 129 -0.51 -0.64 -15.04
CA GLN A 129 -0.11 -1.98 -14.63
C GLN A 129 0.00 -2.01 -13.10
N VAL A 130 -0.58 -3.01 -12.46
CA VAL A 130 -0.60 -3.11 -11.00
C VAL A 130 0.03 -4.41 -10.55
N THR A 131 1.03 -4.30 -9.69
CA THR A 131 1.59 -5.42 -8.92
C THR A 131 1.16 -5.27 -7.45
N PHE A 132 0.48 -6.27 -6.92
CA PHE A 132 0.03 -6.29 -5.53
C PHE A 132 0.90 -7.24 -4.72
N VAL A 133 1.58 -6.71 -3.70
CA VAL A 133 2.51 -7.48 -2.86
C VAL A 133 1.87 -7.74 -1.50
N THR A 134 1.08 -8.82 -1.41
CA THR A 134 0.24 -9.11 -0.23
C THR A 134 1.06 -9.27 1.05
N GLU A 135 2.23 -9.89 1.01
CA GLU A 135 3.10 -10.04 2.18
C GLU A 135 3.63 -8.72 2.74
N ALA A 136 3.67 -7.67 1.91
CA ALA A 136 4.00 -6.30 2.32
C ALA A 136 2.73 -5.47 2.60
N THR A 137 1.61 -6.13 2.90
CA THR A 137 0.38 -5.49 3.40
C THR A 137 0.02 -6.00 4.78
N LEU A 138 -0.69 -5.18 5.56
CA LEU A 138 -1.18 -5.54 6.90
C LEU A 138 -2.69 -5.33 6.98
N THR A 139 -3.37 -6.25 7.64
CA THR A 139 -4.78 -6.12 8.02
C THR A 139 -5.05 -6.81 9.34
N PHE A 140 -6.26 -6.71 9.83
CA PHE A 140 -6.71 -7.18 11.14
C PHE A 140 -8.02 -7.93 10.99
N PRO A 141 -8.34 -8.89 11.87
CA PRO A 141 -9.62 -9.61 11.83
C PRO A 141 -10.81 -8.65 11.82
N MET A 142 -11.84 -9.02 11.10
CA MET A 142 -13.10 -8.26 11.00
C MET A 142 -14.29 -9.16 11.28
N THR A 143 -15.24 -8.65 12.05
CA THR A 143 -16.47 -9.38 12.44
C THR A 143 -17.69 -8.70 11.84
N HIS A 144 -18.55 -9.48 11.20
CA HIS A 144 -19.87 -9.06 10.74
C HIS A 144 -20.86 -10.21 10.99
N ASP A 145 -22.02 -9.88 11.53
CA ASP A 145 -23.14 -10.83 11.79
C ASP A 145 -22.66 -12.12 12.49
N GLY A 146 -21.88 -11.96 13.55
CA GLY A 146 -21.36 -13.07 14.36
C GLY A 146 -20.26 -13.92 13.71
N LYS A 147 -19.88 -13.63 12.46
CA LYS A 147 -18.78 -14.29 11.75
C LYS A 147 -17.55 -13.40 11.73
N THR A 148 -16.43 -13.94 12.17
CA THR A 148 -15.11 -13.27 12.10
C THR A 148 -14.31 -13.84 10.93
N LEU A 149 -13.77 -12.95 10.10
CA LEU A 149 -12.73 -13.26 9.13
C LEU A 149 -11.39 -12.90 9.74
N SER A 150 -10.46 -13.83 9.73
CA SER A 150 -9.08 -13.62 10.15
C SER A 150 -8.33 -12.71 9.15
N ALA A 151 -7.19 -12.16 9.57
CA ALA A 151 -6.33 -11.41 8.66
C ALA A 151 -5.92 -12.24 7.44
N SER A 152 -5.62 -13.53 7.62
CA SER A 152 -5.27 -14.46 6.54
C SER A 152 -6.43 -14.67 5.56
N GLU A 153 -7.67 -14.83 6.05
CA GLU A 153 -8.85 -14.97 5.19
C GLU A 153 -9.13 -13.69 4.39
N LEU A 154 -8.97 -12.52 5.01
CA LEU A 154 -9.11 -11.22 4.32
C LEU A 154 -8.05 -11.03 3.24
N LYS A 155 -6.79 -11.37 3.51
CA LYS A 155 -5.72 -11.35 2.51
C LYS A 155 -6.01 -12.30 1.35
N HIS A 156 -6.41 -13.54 1.63
CA HIS A 156 -6.76 -14.51 0.61
C HIS A 156 -7.95 -14.04 -0.25
N HIS A 157 -8.96 -13.43 0.38
CA HIS A 157 -10.09 -12.83 -0.36
C HIS A 157 -9.60 -11.75 -1.31
N THR A 158 -8.77 -10.80 -0.84
CA THR A 158 -8.21 -9.74 -1.66
C THR A 158 -7.40 -10.29 -2.85
N GLU A 159 -6.55 -11.27 -2.61
CA GLU A 159 -5.82 -11.96 -3.68
C GLU A 159 -6.76 -12.58 -4.71
N THR A 160 -7.77 -13.30 -4.24
CA THR A 160 -8.75 -13.99 -5.10
C THR A 160 -9.49 -13.04 -6.04
N VAL A 161 -9.87 -11.85 -5.54
CA VAL A 161 -10.62 -10.89 -6.36
C VAL A 161 -9.74 -10.02 -7.25
N LEU A 162 -8.46 -9.86 -6.91
CA LEU A 162 -7.54 -9.04 -7.70
C LEU A 162 -6.82 -9.80 -8.80
N VAL A 163 -6.46 -11.07 -8.57
CA VAL A 163 -5.62 -11.85 -9.47
C VAL A 163 -6.23 -11.99 -10.86
N ASN A 164 -5.39 -11.78 -11.89
CA ASN A 164 -5.76 -11.89 -13.32
C ASN A 164 -6.88 -10.95 -13.78
N ARG A 165 -7.30 -10.00 -12.95
CA ARG A 165 -8.33 -9.03 -13.30
C ARG A 165 -7.88 -7.59 -13.08
N PHE A 166 -7.43 -7.26 -11.88
CA PHE A 166 -7.00 -5.90 -11.50
C PHE A 166 -5.49 -5.80 -11.27
N ALA A 167 -4.86 -6.90 -10.87
CA ALA A 167 -3.45 -6.88 -10.50
C ALA A 167 -2.77 -8.23 -10.79
N THR A 168 -1.45 -8.16 -10.93
CA THR A 168 -0.57 -9.31 -10.79
C THR A 168 -0.18 -9.44 -9.31
N LEU A 169 -0.40 -10.62 -8.74
CA LEU A 169 0.08 -10.91 -7.38
C LEU A 169 1.56 -11.27 -7.43
N SER A 170 2.31 -10.79 -6.44
CA SER A 170 3.74 -11.08 -6.37
C SER A 170 4.21 -11.17 -4.92
N SER A 171 5.23 -11.99 -4.68
CA SER A 171 6.05 -11.87 -3.48
C SER A 171 7.00 -10.69 -3.59
N VAL A 172 7.61 -10.27 -2.47
CA VAL A 172 8.67 -9.24 -2.49
C VAL A 172 9.80 -9.66 -3.42
N GLU A 173 10.27 -10.91 -3.28
CA GLU A 173 11.37 -11.44 -4.07
C GLU A 173 11.05 -11.44 -5.57
N ALA A 174 9.91 -12.01 -5.96
CA ALA A 174 9.50 -12.07 -7.36
C ALA A 174 9.28 -10.65 -7.94
N CYS A 175 8.68 -9.74 -7.18
CA CYS A 175 8.48 -8.36 -7.59
C CYS A 175 9.83 -7.68 -7.88
N LEU A 176 10.79 -7.78 -6.96
CA LEU A 176 12.12 -7.18 -7.15
C LEU A 176 12.90 -7.79 -8.31
N ALA A 177 12.74 -9.10 -8.55
CA ALA A 177 13.36 -9.76 -9.70
C ALA A 177 12.86 -9.22 -11.05
N THR A 178 11.59 -8.83 -11.14
CA THR A 178 11.02 -8.24 -12.37
C THR A 178 11.50 -6.82 -12.67
N LEU A 179 12.03 -6.12 -11.67
CA LEU A 179 12.53 -4.75 -11.81
C LEU A 179 13.98 -4.69 -12.30
N THR A 180 14.74 -5.78 -12.12
CA THR A 180 16.13 -5.86 -12.56
C THR A 180 16.15 -5.90 -14.10
N PRO A 181 16.92 -5.03 -14.78
CA PRO A 181 17.10 -5.18 -16.22
C PRO A 181 17.66 -6.56 -16.52
N THR A 182 17.00 -7.33 -17.39
CA THR A 182 17.62 -8.50 -18.01
C THR A 182 18.76 -8.01 -18.87
N GLU A 183 20.00 -8.40 -18.52
CA GLU A 183 21.20 -8.17 -19.34
C GLU A 183 21.06 -8.75 -20.75
#